data_6fe193d4ee8f80189ff17d94d4a3570b
#
_entry.id   6fe193d4ee8f80189ff17d94d4a3570b
#
_cell.length_a   1.000
_cell.length_b   1.000
_cell.length_c   1.000
_cell.angle_alpha   90.00
_cell.angle_beta   90.00
_cell.angle_gamma   90.00
#
_symmetry.space_group_name_H-M   'P 1'
#
loop_
_entity.id
_entity.type
_entity.pdbx_description
1 polymer ?
#
loop_
_entity_poly.entity_id
_entity_poly.type
_entity_poly.pdbx_seq_one_letter_code
_entity_poly.pdbx_strand_id
1 'polypeptide(L)'
;MGQWCHPQSISVIDDRGIRNKASRNNNRFIMPQGIPFSTPGEKEYNNIAFTTLWDNYPTSINIPLNGKASKAYFLIAASTYYMQSHIVNGEIKIEYTDGQKEVLKLILPDNLIPLDQDIFVDGYAFNTKDPRPWRVRLKTGDVSKYHAGELGKTISNNPISIDGGMATMLDLPLNPVKELKSLSLETTANEVVIGLMGVTLVK
;
A
#
# COMPACT_ATOMS: atom_id res chain seq x y z
N MET A 1 -9.31 -16.23 -7.42
CA MET A 1 -8.37 -15.17 -7.85
C MET A 1 -9.19 -13.92 -8.07
N GLY A 2 -9.06 -12.92 -7.21
CA GLY A 2 -9.71 -11.63 -7.41
C GLY A 2 -8.93 -10.84 -8.48
N GLN A 3 -9.60 -10.44 -9.53
CA GLN A 3 -9.03 -9.45 -10.44
C GLN A 3 -9.09 -8.09 -9.74
N TRP A 4 -7.94 -7.57 -9.41
CA TRP A 4 -7.76 -6.24 -8.85
C TRP A 4 -7.24 -5.35 -9.95
N CYS A 5 -8.08 -4.67 -10.65
CA CYS A 5 -7.63 -3.93 -11.79
C CYS A 5 -8.46 -2.68 -12.00
N HIS A 6 -7.78 -1.66 -12.41
CA HIS A 6 -8.33 -0.62 -13.24
C HIS A 6 -9.00 -1.28 -14.47
N PRO A 7 -10.15 -0.77 -14.99
CA PRO A 7 -10.84 -1.36 -16.14
C PRO A 7 -9.97 -1.55 -17.40
N GLN A 8 -8.83 -0.90 -17.47
CA GLN A 8 -7.92 -0.93 -18.61
C GLN A 8 -6.65 -1.75 -18.39
N SER A 9 -6.40 -2.26 -17.18
CA SER A 9 -5.25 -3.11 -16.89
C SER A 9 -5.69 -4.39 -16.18
N ILE A 10 -5.41 -5.54 -16.77
CA ILE A 10 -5.66 -6.83 -16.14
C ILE A 10 -4.45 -7.18 -15.30
N SER A 11 -4.51 -6.85 -14.02
CA SER A 11 -3.49 -7.26 -13.05
C SER A 11 -4.03 -8.41 -12.22
N VAL A 12 -3.37 -9.55 -12.29
CA VAL A 12 -3.67 -10.70 -11.42
C VAL A 12 -2.85 -10.55 -10.16
N ILE A 13 -3.52 -10.26 -9.03
CA ILE A 13 -2.86 -10.28 -7.72
C ILE A 13 -2.64 -11.73 -7.31
N ASP A 14 -1.40 -12.05 -7.00
CA ASP A 14 -0.98 -13.34 -6.45
C ASP A 14 -0.22 -13.10 -5.14
N ASP A 15 -0.91 -13.26 -4.04
CA ASP A 15 -0.38 -12.99 -2.69
C ASP A 15 0.13 -14.23 -1.96
N ARG A 16 0.30 -15.36 -2.69
CA ARG A 16 0.76 -16.63 -2.10
C ARG A 16 2.09 -16.53 -1.36
N GLY A 17 3.00 -15.67 -1.80
CA GLY A 17 4.32 -15.53 -1.18
C GLY A 17 4.25 -14.92 0.21
N ILE A 18 3.49 -13.85 0.38
CA ILE A 18 3.33 -13.23 1.70
C ILE A 18 2.52 -14.16 2.64
N ARG A 19 1.50 -14.86 2.14
CA ARG A 19 0.73 -15.84 2.91
C ARG A 19 1.57 -17.02 3.37
N ASN A 20 2.38 -17.59 2.48
CA ASN A 20 3.29 -18.68 2.81
C ASN A 20 4.33 -18.28 3.86
N LYS A 21 4.85 -17.06 3.81
CA LYS A 21 5.75 -16.55 4.84
C LYS A 21 5.01 -16.30 6.16
N ALA A 22 3.79 -15.77 6.10
CA ALA A 22 2.97 -15.50 7.27
C ALA A 22 2.52 -16.80 7.98
N SER A 23 2.09 -17.83 7.25
CA SER A 23 1.65 -19.11 7.82
C SER A 23 2.74 -19.78 8.67
N ARG A 24 3.99 -19.56 8.32
CA ARG A 24 5.17 -20.08 9.08
C ARG A 24 5.54 -19.21 10.28
N ASN A 25 4.86 -18.06 10.47
CA ASN A 25 5.18 -17.07 11.48
C ASN A 25 3.91 -16.50 12.15
N ASN A 26 3.05 -17.38 12.64
CA ASN A 26 1.81 -17.04 13.37
C ASN A 26 0.94 -16.02 12.61
N ASN A 27 0.75 -16.22 11.32
CA ASN A 27 0.00 -15.32 10.44
C ASN A 27 0.55 -13.88 10.41
N ARG A 28 1.87 -13.71 10.52
CA ARG A 28 2.55 -12.43 10.46
C ARG A 28 3.61 -12.44 9.36
N PHE A 29 3.48 -11.51 8.42
CA PHE A 29 4.53 -11.18 7.48
C PHE A 29 5.41 -10.08 8.08
N ILE A 30 6.74 -10.29 8.08
CA ILE A 30 7.69 -9.35 8.68
C ILE A 30 8.37 -8.54 7.58
N MET A 31 8.19 -7.23 7.60
CA MET A 31 8.90 -6.26 6.77
C MET A 31 10.28 -5.93 7.38
N PRO A 32 11.18 -5.25 6.65
CA PRO A 32 12.42 -4.72 7.22
C PRO A 32 12.17 -3.93 8.51
N GLN A 33 13.19 -3.79 9.33
CA GLN A 33 13.16 -3.23 10.69
C GLN A 33 12.26 -4.02 11.66
N GLY A 34 11.86 -5.23 11.31
CA GLY A 34 11.06 -6.09 12.17
C GLY A 34 9.58 -5.70 12.26
N ILE A 35 9.07 -4.90 11.32
CA ILE A 35 7.66 -4.45 11.32
C ILE A 35 6.74 -5.62 10.89
N PRO A 36 5.87 -6.13 11.79
CA PRO A 36 4.97 -7.22 11.47
C PRO A 36 3.66 -6.71 10.86
N PHE A 37 3.16 -7.38 9.84
CA PHE A 37 1.80 -7.22 9.35
C PHE A 37 1.04 -8.53 9.49
N SER A 38 -0.12 -8.50 10.14
CA SER A 38 -1.00 -9.65 10.21
C SER A 38 -1.63 -9.90 8.85
N THR A 39 -1.47 -11.12 8.34
CA THR A 39 -2.14 -11.57 7.13
C THR A 39 -2.46 -13.05 7.27
N PRO A 40 -3.69 -13.50 6.94
CA PRO A 40 -4.04 -14.91 7.04
C PRO A 40 -3.16 -15.72 6.09
N GLY A 41 -2.58 -16.81 6.61
CA GLY A 41 -1.81 -17.76 5.81
C GLY A 41 -2.69 -18.60 4.88
N GLU A 42 -3.95 -18.80 5.25
CA GLU A 42 -4.92 -19.57 4.47
C GLU A 42 -5.52 -18.71 3.36
N LYS A 43 -5.67 -19.32 2.17
CA LYS A 43 -6.10 -18.62 0.96
C LYS A 43 -7.56 -18.19 0.98
N GLU A 44 -8.40 -18.88 1.75
CA GLU A 44 -9.82 -18.64 1.85
C GLU A 44 -10.20 -17.33 2.56
N TYR A 45 -9.27 -16.79 3.35
CA TYR A 45 -9.52 -15.56 4.09
C TYR A 45 -9.08 -14.32 3.31
N ASN A 46 -9.94 -13.31 3.29
CA ASN A 46 -9.62 -12.00 2.73
C ASN A 46 -8.54 -11.31 3.57
N ASN A 47 -7.61 -10.64 2.90
CA ASN A 47 -6.50 -9.94 3.55
C ASN A 47 -6.32 -8.51 3.05
N ILE A 48 -7.34 -7.94 2.42
CA ILE A 48 -7.31 -6.58 1.90
C ILE A 48 -8.68 -5.92 2.05
N ALA A 49 -8.70 -4.72 2.57
CA ALA A 49 -9.84 -3.81 2.51
C ALA A 49 -9.51 -2.72 1.50
N PHE A 50 -10.41 -2.37 0.60
CA PHE A 50 -10.12 -1.40 -0.46
C PHE A 50 -11.19 -0.34 -0.61
N THR A 51 -10.80 0.81 -1.17
CA THR A 51 -11.66 1.93 -1.51
C THR A 51 -11.45 2.35 -2.96
N THR A 52 -12.50 2.86 -3.59
CA THR A 52 -12.48 3.41 -4.95
C THR A 52 -13.69 4.33 -5.14
N LEU A 53 -13.64 5.21 -6.14
CA LEU A 53 -14.80 6.02 -6.53
C LEU A 53 -15.72 5.34 -7.56
N TRP A 54 -15.46 4.09 -7.91
CA TRP A 54 -16.33 3.33 -8.81
C TRP A 54 -17.64 2.94 -8.12
N ASP A 55 -18.68 2.89 -8.88
CA ASP A 55 -20.02 2.53 -8.41
C ASP A 55 -20.02 1.17 -7.68
N ASN A 56 -20.83 1.10 -6.63
CA ASN A 56 -21.04 -0.09 -5.80
C ASN A 56 -19.86 -0.52 -4.90
N TYR A 57 -18.78 0.25 -4.85
CA TYR A 57 -17.68 0.00 -3.92
C TYR A 57 -17.57 1.11 -2.87
N PRO A 58 -16.99 0.82 -1.70
CA PRO A 58 -16.82 1.86 -0.68
C PRO A 58 -15.81 2.91 -1.15
N THR A 59 -16.17 4.18 -1.03
CA THR A 59 -15.27 5.31 -1.25
C THR A 59 -14.35 5.55 -0.05
N SER A 60 -14.76 5.07 1.13
CA SER A 60 -14.00 5.14 2.37
C SER A 60 -14.27 3.94 3.25
N ILE A 61 -13.29 3.59 4.06
CA ILE A 61 -13.41 2.62 5.16
C ILE A 61 -13.00 3.29 6.46
N ASN A 62 -13.59 2.85 7.57
CA ASN A 62 -13.25 3.33 8.90
C ASN A 62 -13.01 2.13 9.83
N ILE A 63 -11.85 2.12 10.50
CA ILE A 63 -11.40 1.07 11.40
C ILE A 63 -11.25 1.67 12.79
N PRO A 64 -12.00 1.20 13.79
CA PRO A 64 -11.82 1.64 15.17
C PRO A 64 -10.42 1.35 15.67
N LEU A 65 -9.81 2.31 16.34
CA LEU A 65 -8.53 2.16 17.03
C LEU A 65 -8.72 2.47 18.51
N ASN A 66 -7.76 2.02 19.31
CA ASN A 66 -7.69 2.34 20.74
C ASN A 66 -6.24 2.37 21.22
N GLY A 67 -6.02 2.92 22.41
CA GLY A 67 -4.71 3.05 23.01
C GLY A 67 -3.88 4.16 22.36
N LYS A 68 -2.56 4.11 22.58
CA LYS A 68 -1.61 5.13 22.13
C LYS A 68 -0.54 4.49 21.26
N ALA A 69 -0.03 5.27 20.31
CA ALA A 69 1.08 4.85 19.45
C ALA A 69 1.94 6.06 19.06
N SER A 70 3.22 5.82 18.85
CA SER A 70 4.17 6.81 18.35
C SER A 70 4.26 6.83 16.81
N LYS A 71 3.86 5.73 16.16
CA LYS A 71 3.90 5.59 14.72
C LYS A 71 2.90 4.52 14.23
N ALA A 72 2.34 4.75 13.05
CA ALA A 72 1.59 3.74 12.31
C ALA A 72 2.36 3.34 11.04
N TYR A 73 2.36 2.05 10.72
CA TYR A 73 2.81 1.52 9.45
C TYR A 73 1.64 0.91 8.68
N PHE A 74 1.62 1.13 7.38
CA PHE A 74 0.57 0.67 6.48
C PHE A 74 1.17 -0.17 5.37
N LEU A 75 0.56 -1.30 5.04
CA LEU A 75 0.87 -2.06 3.85
C LEU A 75 -0.22 -1.80 2.81
N ILE A 76 0.13 -1.08 1.74
CA ILE A 76 -0.77 -0.58 0.71
C ILE A 76 -0.52 -1.28 -0.62
N ALA A 77 -1.58 -1.77 -1.25
CA ALA A 77 -1.57 -2.21 -2.63
C ALA A 77 -2.52 -1.31 -3.43
N ALA A 78 -2.04 -0.65 -4.47
CA ALA A 78 -2.85 0.31 -5.22
C ALA A 78 -2.82 0.04 -6.71
N SER A 79 -3.94 0.32 -7.36
CA SER A 79 -4.04 0.39 -8.82
C SER A 79 -4.42 1.83 -9.19
N THR A 80 -3.62 2.46 -10.03
CA THR A 80 -3.83 3.84 -10.46
C THR A 80 -3.27 4.04 -11.85
N TYR A 81 -3.69 5.11 -12.51
CA TYR A 81 -3.29 5.45 -13.87
C TYR A 81 -2.26 6.58 -13.87
N TYR A 82 -1.41 6.64 -14.88
CA TYR A 82 -0.36 7.67 -15.01
C TYR A 82 -0.87 9.10 -14.96
N MET A 83 -2.11 9.32 -15.43
CA MET A 83 -2.77 10.63 -15.40
C MET A 83 -3.05 11.14 -13.98
N GLN A 84 -2.95 10.26 -12.99
CA GLN A 84 -3.13 10.60 -11.57
C GLN A 84 -1.81 10.98 -10.87
N SER A 85 -0.75 11.28 -11.64
CA SER A 85 0.55 11.68 -11.09
C SER A 85 0.51 13.07 -10.45
N HIS A 86 1.25 13.21 -9.35
CA HIS A 86 1.45 14.46 -8.61
C HIS A 86 0.18 15.11 -8.05
N ILE A 87 -0.91 14.35 -7.97
CA ILE A 87 -2.14 14.77 -7.28
C ILE A 87 -2.42 13.83 -6.09
N VAL A 88 -3.27 14.26 -5.18
CA VAL A 88 -3.74 13.42 -4.08
C VAL A 88 -4.74 12.42 -4.63
N ASN A 89 -4.40 11.14 -4.59
CA ASN A 89 -5.25 10.04 -5.05
C ASN A 89 -6.14 9.49 -3.94
N GLY A 90 -5.72 9.66 -2.71
CA GLY A 90 -6.43 9.25 -1.51
C GLY A 90 -5.71 9.69 -0.26
N GLU A 91 -6.31 9.43 0.90
CA GLU A 91 -5.78 9.82 2.20
C GLU A 91 -5.98 8.71 3.23
N ILE A 92 -4.97 8.52 4.07
CA ILE A 92 -5.10 7.77 5.33
C ILE A 92 -5.13 8.79 6.45
N LYS A 93 -6.17 8.73 7.29
CA LYS A 93 -6.34 9.65 8.42
C LYS A 93 -6.37 8.83 9.72
N ILE A 94 -5.59 9.23 10.71
CA ILE A 94 -5.68 8.73 12.08
C ILE A 94 -6.30 9.84 12.93
N GLU A 95 -7.47 9.57 13.50
CA GLU A 95 -8.18 10.47 14.39
C GLU A 95 -7.92 10.09 15.85
N TYR A 96 -7.67 11.08 16.66
CA TYR A 96 -7.57 10.96 18.11
C TYR A 96 -8.92 11.24 18.79
N THR A 97 -9.06 10.81 20.04
CA THR A 97 -10.28 11.02 20.82
C THR A 97 -10.60 12.49 21.07
N ASP A 98 -9.60 13.38 20.98
CA ASP A 98 -9.76 14.84 21.08
C ASP A 98 -10.19 15.51 19.76
N GLY A 99 -10.40 14.73 18.71
CA GLY A 99 -10.80 15.20 17.38
C GLY A 99 -9.66 15.67 16.48
N GLN A 100 -8.43 15.74 16.96
CA GLN A 100 -7.28 16.04 16.11
C GLN A 100 -6.96 14.85 15.20
N LYS A 101 -6.27 15.12 14.07
CA LYS A 101 -5.98 14.10 13.03
C LYS A 101 -4.55 14.24 12.53
N GLU A 102 -3.94 13.09 12.26
CA GLU A 102 -2.76 12.97 11.39
C GLU A 102 -3.20 12.46 10.04
N VAL A 103 -2.64 13.03 8.96
CA VAL A 103 -3.06 12.72 7.59
C VAL A 103 -1.86 12.34 6.74
N LEU A 104 -1.92 11.18 6.11
CA LEU A 104 -0.99 10.74 5.09
C LEU A 104 -1.67 10.84 3.72
N LYS A 105 -1.24 11.80 2.90
CA LYS A 105 -1.70 11.92 1.51
C LYS A 105 -1.02 10.88 0.64
N LEU A 106 -1.81 10.20 -0.17
CA LEU A 106 -1.34 9.18 -1.11
C LEU A 106 -1.19 9.81 -2.50
N ILE A 107 0.06 9.94 -2.95
CA ILE A 107 0.42 10.67 -4.18
C ILE A 107 1.26 9.77 -5.07
N LEU A 108 0.84 9.54 -6.30
CA LEU A 108 1.64 8.89 -7.33
C LEU A 108 2.68 9.90 -7.86
N PRO A 109 3.95 9.55 -8.01
CA PRO A 109 4.63 8.31 -7.66
C PRO A 109 5.33 8.34 -6.29
N ASP A 110 5.12 9.37 -5.47
CA ASP A 110 5.90 9.61 -4.25
C ASP A 110 5.76 8.45 -3.24
N ASN A 111 4.51 8.04 -2.96
CA ASN A 111 4.20 6.98 -2.01
C ASN A 111 3.05 6.05 -2.44
N LEU A 112 2.21 6.46 -3.39
CA LEU A 112 1.21 5.59 -4.01
C LEU A 112 1.80 5.00 -5.28
N ILE A 113 2.33 3.78 -5.19
CA ILE A 113 3.00 3.11 -6.31
C ILE A 113 2.09 2.02 -6.86
N PRO A 114 1.83 1.98 -8.19
CA PRO A 114 1.00 0.94 -8.78
C PRO A 114 1.52 -0.46 -8.45
N LEU A 115 0.59 -1.36 -8.15
CA LEU A 115 0.93 -2.72 -7.71
C LEU A 115 1.60 -3.56 -8.81
N ASP A 116 1.31 -3.28 -10.05
CA ASP A 116 1.77 -4.04 -11.23
C ASP A 116 3.00 -3.43 -11.90
N GLN A 117 3.50 -2.30 -11.39
CA GLN A 117 4.60 -1.58 -12.01
C GLN A 117 5.71 -1.23 -11.03
N ASP A 118 6.94 -1.29 -11.50
CA ASP A 118 8.04 -0.60 -10.88
C ASP A 118 8.13 0.82 -11.40
N ILE A 119 8.36 1.75 -10.48
CA ILE A 119 8.58 3.14 -10.84
C ILE A 119 10.07 3.33 -11.11
N PHE A 120 10.37 3.78 -12.32
CA PHE A 120 11.69 4.27 -12.67
C PHE A 120 11.67 5.80 -12.73
N VAL A 121 12.77 6.41 -12.37
CA VAL A 121 12.93 7.86 -12.48
C VAL A 121 13.18 8.18 -13.94
N ASP A 122 12.26 8.89 -14.57
CA ASP A 122 12.37 9.34 -15.97
C ASP A 122 12.65 10.83 -16.10
N GLY A 123 12.74 11.54 -14.98
CA GLY A 123 12.94 13.00 -14.95
C GLY A 123 11.65 13.82 -15.21
N TYR A 124 10.53 13.16 -15.42
CA TYR A 124 9.23 13.77 -15.72
C TYR A 124 8.15 13.38 -14.70
N ALA A 125 7.13 12.63 -15.12
CA ALA A 125 5.98 12.27 -14.31
C ALA A 125 6.34 11.31 -13.15
N PHE A 126 7.43 10.56 -13.29
CA PHE A 126 7.89 9.57 -12.32
C PHE A 126 9.15 9.98 -11.56
N ASN A 127 9.39 11.25 -11.43
CA ASN A 127 10.49 11.75 -10.59
C ASN A 127 10.10 11.61 -9.10
N THR A 128 10.54 10.53 -8.47
CA THR A 128 10.24 10.25 -7.06
C THR A 128 11.24 10.94 -6.13
N LYS A 129 10.74 11.35 -4.95
CA LYS A 129 11.61 11.85 -3.88
C LYS A 129 12.20 10.68 -3.08
N ASP A 130 13.47 10.76 -2.74
CA ASP A 130 14.08 9.85 -1.77
C ASP A 130 13.72 10.28 -0.32
N PRO A 131 13.62 9.32 0.61
CA PRO A 131 13.86 7.88 0.44
C PRO A 131 12.62 7.15 -0.11
N ARG A 132 12.83 6.25 -1.06
CA ARG A 132 11.76 5.39 -1.57
C ARG A 132 11.23 4.47 -0.48
N PRO A 133 9.91 4.20 -0.47
CA PRO A 133 9.32 3.26 0.47
C PRO A 133 9.76 1.81 0.17
N TRP A 134 9.73 0.97 1.20
CA TRP A 134 9.90 -0.47 1.03
C TRP A 134 8.69 -1.06 0.30
N ARG A 135 8.96 -1.99 -0.62
CA ARG A 135 7.94 -2.75 -1.33
C ARG A 135 8.14 -4.24 -1.15
N VAL A 136 7.06 -5.00 -1.19
CA VAL A 136 7.07 -6.46 -1.14
C VAL A 136 6.39 -7.04 -2.37
N ARG A 137 7.07 -7.97 -3.05
CA ARG A 137 6.47 -8.79 -4.12
C ARG A 137 5.47 -9.75 -3.49
N LEU A 138 4.20 -9.64 -3.84
CA LEU A 138 3.15 -10.44 -3.21
C LEU A 138 3.32 -11.94 -3.50
N LYS A 139 3.72 -12.29 -4.73
CA LYS A 139 3.89 -13.68 -5.19
C LYS A 139 5.05 -14.41 -4.54
N THR A 140 6.13 -13.72 -4.16
CA THR A 140 7.34 -14.35 -3.59
C THR A 140 7.58 -13.96 -2.14
N GLY A 141 7.02 -12.83 -1.70
CA GLY A 141 7.30 -12.24 -0.39
C GLY A 141 8.69 -11.60 -0.29
N ASP A 142 9.34 -11.30 -1.42
CA ASP A 142 10.63 -10.63 -1.42
C ASP A 142 10.45 -9.13 -1.25
N VAL A 143 11.31 -8.53 -0.42
CA VAL A 143 11.22 -7.12 -0.04
C VAL A 143 12.42 -6.35 -0.56
N SER A 144 12.17 -5.21 -1.18
CA SER A 144 13.22 -4.31 -1.66
C SER A 144 12.78 -2.84 -1.61
N LYS A 145 13.76 -1.94 -1.58
CA LYS A 145 13.55 -0.48 -1.83
C LYS A 145 13.74 -0.12 -3.29
N TYR A 146 14.59 -0.86 -3.97
CA TYR A 146 15.06 -0.55 -5.31
C TYR A 146 14.97 -1.79 -6.19
N HIS A 147 14.31 -1.67 -7.30
CA HIS A 147 14.45 -2.61 -8.41
C HIS A 147 15.42 -2.08 -9.47
N ALA A 148 16.15 -1.00 -9.17
CA ALA A 148 17.04 -0.32 -10.10
C ALA A 148 18.13 -1.23 -10.72
N GLY A 149 18.55 -2.29 -10.02
CA GLY A 149 19.51 -3.26 -10.56
C GLY A 149 18.93 -4.13 -11.69
N GLU A 150 17.63 -4.36 -11.70
CA GLU A 150 16.92 -5.06 -12.76
C GLU A 150 16.49 -4.09 -13.87
N LEU A 151 16.15 -2.86 -13.53
CA LEU A 151 15.74 -1.80 -14.44
C LEU A 151 16.86 -1.30 -15.34
N GLY A 152 18.12 -1.32 -14.90
CA GLY A 152 19.27 -0.95 -15.72
C GLY A 152 19.49 -1.85 -16.94
N LYS A 153 18.78 -2.98 -17.02
CA LYS A 153 18.85 -3.90 -18.16
C LYS A 153 17.69 -3.80 -19.13
N THR A 154 16.65 -3.05 -18.82
CA THR A 154 15.44 -2.98 -19.66
C THR A 154 14.84 -1.58 -19.64
N ILE A 155 15.58 -0.61 -20.17
CA ILE A 155 14.98 0.60 -20.71
C ILE A 155 14.39 0.24 -22.07
N SER A 156 13.37 -0.58 -22.06
CA SER A 156 12.43 -0.65 -23.16
C SER A 156 11.22 0.19 -22.77
N ASN A 157 10.62 0.87 -23.70
CA ASN A 157 9.48 1.77 -23.55
C ASN A 157 8.19 1.13 -22.99
N ASN A 158 8.28 -0.05 -22.37
CA ASN A 158 7.19 -0.72 -21.67
C ASN A 158 7.51 -0.81 -20.19
N PRO A 159 6.64 -0.31 -19.31
CA PRO A 159 6.75 -0.57 -17.88
C PRO A 159 6.76 -2.08 -17.66
N ILE A 160 7.75 -2.55 -16.91
CA ILE A 160 7.85 -3.98 -16.59
C ILE A 160 6.70 -4.32 -15.67
N SER A 161 5.77 -5.13 -16.19
CA SER A 161 4.68 -5.66 -15.39
C SER A 161 5.23 -6.58 -14.30
N ILE A 162 4.85 -6.32 -13.05
CA ILE A 162 5.25 -7.14 -11.90
C ILE A 162 4.26 -8.29 -11.77
N ASP A 163 4.74 -9.49 -12.02
CA ASP A 163 3.94 -10.72 -11.88
C ASP A 163 3.47 -10.91 -10.42
N GLY A 164 2.16 -10.95 -10.24
CA GLY A 164 1.49 -11.09 -8.95
C GLY A 164 1.37 -9.82 -8.12
N GLY A 165 1.98 -8.72 -8.56
CA GLY A 165 1.90 -7.41 -7.93
C GLY A 165 2.84 -7.20 -6.76
N MET A 166 2.95 -5.94 -6.33
CA MET A 166 3.71 -5.49 -5.15
C MET A 166 2.85 -4.61 -4.24
N ALA A 167 3.03 -4.76 -2.94
CA ALA A 167 2.53 -3.82 -1.95
C ALA A 167 3.65 -2.90 -1.45
N THR A 168 3.27 -1.70 -1.01
CA THR A 168 4.18 -0.66 -0.52
C THR A 168 3.96 -0.44 0.97
N MET A 169 5.05 -0.41 1.75
CA MET A 169 5.00 -0.05 3.17
C MET A 169 5.19 1.44 3.34
N LEU A 170 4.21 2.09 3.95
CA LEU A 170 4.24 3.51 4.32
C LEU A 170 4.24 3.66 5.82
N ASP A 171 4.66 4.83 6.32
CA ASP A 171 4.60 5.16 7.74
C ASP A 171 4.05 6.57 7.96
N LEU A 172 3.45 6.75 9.14
CA LEU A 172 2.93 8.02 9.61
C LEU A 172 3.32 8.19 11.08
N PRO A 173 4.12 9.23 11.41
CA PRO A 173 4.36 9.60 12.80
C PRO A 173 3.06 9.98 13.51
N LEU A 174 2.91 9.58 14.75
CA LEU A 174 1.74 9.85 15.58
C LEU A 174 2.15 10.55 16.87
N ASN A 175 1.19 11.22 17.50
CA ASN A 175 1.40 11.81 18.82
C ASN A 175 1.27 10.72 19.91
N PRO A 176 2.37 10.34 20.58
CA PRO A 176 2.39 9.19 21.50
C PRO A 176 1.64 9.44 22.82
N VAL A 177 1.24 10.68 23.12
CA VAL A 177 0.50 11.00 24.35
C VAL A 177 -1.01 10.98 24.16
N LYS A 178 -1.49 10.98 22.90
CA LYS A 178 -2.93 11.02 22.57
C LYS A 178 -3.52 9.63 22.40
N GLU A 179 -4.76 9.48 22.84
CA GLU A 179 -5.56 8.27 22.61
C GLU A 179 -6.07 8.23 21.19
N LEU A 180 -5.82 7.10 20.52
CA LEU A 180 -6.33 6.83 19.18
C LEU A 180 -7.83 6.56 19.23
N LYS A 181 -8.55 6.98 18.17
CA LYS A 181 -9.99 6.74 18.01
C LYS A 181 -10.28 5.88 16.79
N SER A 182 -9.74 6.27 15.63
CA SER A 182 -10.02 5.57 14.38
C SER A 182 -8.94 5.81 13.33
N LEU A 183 -8.87 4.88 12.37
CA LEU A 183 -8.19 5.01 11.09
C LEU A 183 -9.24 5.07 10.01
N SER A 184 -9.13 6.00 9.08
CA SER A 184 -9.89 5.98 7.83
C SER A 184 -8.97 5.95 6.62
N LEU A 185 -9.36 5.19 5.60
CA LEU A 185 -8.79 5.24 4.26
C LEU A 185 -9.87 5.76 3.32
N GLU A 186 -9.54 6.74 2.50
CA GLU A 186 -10.45 7.37 1.56
C GLU A 186 -9.79 7.51 0.19
N THR A 187 -10.49 7.15 -0.87
CA THR A 187 -10.08 7.43 -2.26
C THR A 187 -10.69 8.75 -2.70
N THR A 188 -9.88 9.65 -3.27
CA THR A 188 -10.28 11.01 -3.67
C THR A 188 -10.18 11.27 -5.17
N ALA A 189 -9.48 10.40 -5.91
CA ALA A 189 -9.35 10.53 -7.36
C ALA A 189 -10.10 9.41 -8.09
N ASN A 190 -10.60 9.72 -9.29
CA ASN A 190 -11.20 8.74 -10.18
C ASN A 190 -10.14 7.72 -10.66
N GLU A 191 -10.60 6.55 -11.09
CA GLU A 191 -9.76 5.51 -11.69
C GLU A 191 -8.62 5.01 -10.77
N VAL A 192 -8.84 5.08 -9.47
CA VAL A 192 -7.92 4.64 -8.44
C VAL A 192 -8.60 3.61 -7.55
N VAL A 193 -7.91 2.53 -7.25
CA VAL A 193 -8.27 1.55 -6.22
C VAL A 193 -7.14 1.53 -5.20
N ILE A 194 -7.46 1.79 -3.94
CA ILE A 194 -6.48 1.80 -2.86
C ILE A 194 -6.85 0.71 -1.87
N GLY A 195 -5.97 -0.28 -1.70
CA GLY A 195 -6.15 -1.39 -0.79
C GLY A 195 -5.20 -1.32 0.39
N LEU A 196 -5.79 -1.48 1.57
CA LEU A 196 -5.09 -1.62 2.83
C LEU A 196 -4.99 -3.10 3.18
N MET A 197 -3.78 -3.65 3.12
CA MET A 197 -3.49 -5.06 3.45
C MET A 197 -3.14 -5.26 4.93
N GLY A 198 -2.69 -4.22 5.62
CA GLY A 198 -2.38 -4.33 7.03
C GLY A 198 -2.00 -2.99 7.65
N VAL A 199 -2.16 -2.93 8.98
CA VAL A 199 -1.75 -1.79 9.81
C VAL A 199 -0.98 -2.32 11.01
N THR A 200 0.11 -1.65 11.35
CA THR A 200 0.88 -1.92 12.56
C THR A 200 1.10 -0.64 13.33
N LEU A 201 0.69 -0.63 14.58
CA LEU A 201 0.88 0.48 15.50
C LEU A 201 2.09 0.20 16.41
N VAL A 202 3.01 1.15 16.50
CA VAL A 202 4.18 1.10 17.39
C VAL A 202 3.91 1.98 18.58
N LYS A 203 4.02 1.39 19.77
CA LYS A 203 3.87 2.08 21.06
C LYS A 203 5.13 2.85 21.43
#